data_d4f0ad7fb7d0fe413a0bbbc773933c8b
#
_entry.id   d4f0ad7fb7d0fe413a0bbbc773933c8b
#
_cell.length_a   1.000
_cell.length_b   1.000
_cell.length_c   1.000
_cell.angle_alpha   90.00
_cell.angle_beta   90.00
_cell.angle_gamma   90.00
#
_symmetry.space_group_name_H-M   'P 1'
#
loop_
_entity.id
_entity.type
_entity.pdbx_description
1 polymer ?
#
loop_
_entity_poly.entity_id
_entity_poly.type
_entity_poly.pdbx_seq_one_letter_code
_entity_poly.pdbx_strand_id
1 'polypeptide(L)'
;MRKKKLVFIAEDSIIQHVQGWDLSTNDKNAAVKSFSGARIADMENYLKPLLRKEPDAIILHVGTNNIRDESPRSVAEDIVNVVTQIQQDFPSTRLAISPLLPRSDNLELNDKIKEANKILKSFCSSRGLTLLRVTNIDLTCLNRRGVHLNRKGSSLLSNCYADFLKSN
;
A
#
# COMPACT_ATOMS: atom_id res chain seq x y z
N MET A 1 25.20 -19.54 1.73
CA MET A 1 23.75 -19.32 2.00
C MET A 1 23.23 -18.20 1.12
N ARG A 2 22.12 -18.41 0.46
CA ARG A 2 21.47 -17.36 -0.33
C ARG A 2 20.88 -16.32 0.63
N LYS A 3 21.22 -15.04 0.46
CA LYS A 3 20.66 -13.94 1.27
C LYS A 3 19.15 -13.88 1.04
N LYS A 4 18.36 -13.84 2.12
CA LYS A 4 16.90 -13.66 2.00
C LYS A 4 16.58 -12.30 1.39
N LYS A 5 15.59 -12.26 0.50
CA LYS A 5 15.05 -11.01 -0.04
C LYS A 5 14.41 -10.19 1.09
N LEU A 6 14.66 -8.91 1.10
CA LEU A 6 14.09 -7.98 2.07
C LEU A 6 12.89 -7.26 1.45
N VAL A 7 11.75 -7.33 2.14
CA VAL A 7 10.50 -6.72 1.68
C VAL A 7 9.91 -5.85 2.78
N PHE A 8 9.49 -4.63 2.45
CA PHE A 8 8.73 -3.77 3.34
C PHE A 8 7.32 -3.56 2.82
N ILE A 9 6.36 -3.58 3.74
CA ILE A 9 5.00 -3.05 3.53
C ILE A 9 4.94 -1.77 4.35
N ALA A 10 4.92 -0.62 3.66
CA ALA A 10 4.83 0.70 4.29
C ALA A 10 3.39 1.21 4.18
N GLU A 11 2.78 1.61 5.29
CA GLU A 11 1.36 1.91 5.32
C GLU A 11 0.99 3.00 6.35
N ASP A 12 -0.19 3.55 6.21
CA ASP A 12 -0.71 4.68 6.98
C ASP A 12 -1.63 4.31 8.16
N SER A 13 -1.56 3.07 8.63
CA SER A 13 -2.26 2.47 9.79
C SER A 13 -3.51 1.64 9.49
N ILE A 14 -4.08 1.70 8.30
CA ILE A 14 -5.31 0.94 8.01
C ILE A 14 -5.10 -0.58 8.07
N ILE A 15 -3.90 -1.03 7.77
CA ILE A 15 -3.52 -2.46 7.72
C ILE A 15 -2.66 -2.89 8.92
N GLN A 16 -2.78 -2.20 10.03
CA GLN A 16 -1.93 -2.44 11.23
C GLN A 16 -1.93 -3.90 11.74
N HIS A 17 -2.94 -4.69 11.39
CA HIS A 17 -3.04 -6.10 11.80
C HIS A 17 -2.44 -7.08 10.78
N VAL A 18 -1.98 -6.61 9.62
CA VAL A 18 -1.18 -7.44 8.72
C VAL A 18 0.20 -7.64 9.33
N GLN A 19 0.57 -8.90 9.51
CA GLN A 19 1.84 -9.24 10.15
C GLN A 19 2.90 -9.59 9.11
N GLY A 20 4.09 -9.04 9.27
CA GLY A 20 5.20 -9.31 8.37
C GLY A 20 5.59 -10.79 8.35
N TRP A 21 5.49 -11.47 9.48
CA TRP A 21 5.81 -12.90 9.57
C TRP A 21 4.85 -13.78 8.75
N ASP A 22 3.58 -13.38 8.57
CA ASP A 22 2.63 -14.07 7.68
C ASP A 22 3.06 -14.01 6.21
N LEU A 23 3.83 -13.00 5.84
CA LEU A 23 4.32 -12.75 4.48
C LEU A 23 5.77 -13.22 4.28
N SER A 24 6.45 -13.58 5.37
CA SER A 24 7.82 -14.08 5.32
C SER A 24 7.84 -15.55 4.89
N THR A 25 8.88 -15.92 4.16
CA THR A 25 9.12 -17.28 3.67
C THR A 25 10.57 -17.68 3.90
N ASN A 26 10.96 -18.87 3.48
CA ASN A 26 12.34 -19.33 3.59
C ASN A 26 13.33 -18.44 2.83
N ASP A 27 12.88 -17.78 1.77
CA ASP A 27 13.70 -16.93 0.89
C ASP A 27 13.42 -15.43 1.04
N LYS A 28 12.41 -15.03 1.85
CA LYS A 28 11.99 -13.64 2.02
C LYS A 28 11.76 -13.27 3.48
N ASN A 29 12.24 -12.11 3.87
CA ASN A 29 11.90 -11.45 5.12
C ASN A 29 10.99 -10.26 4.81
N ALA A 30 9.76 -10.30 5.29
CA ALA A 30 8.80 -9.22 5.15
C ALA A 30 8.58 -8.52 6.49
N ALA A 31 8.54 -7.20 6.47
CA ALA A 31 8.24 -6.37 7.63
C ALA A 31 7.20 -5.32 7.29
N VAL A 32 6.20 -5.17 8.14
CA VAL A 32 5.20 -4.11 8.03
C VAL A 32 5.68 -2.91 8.83
N LYS A 33 5.68 -1.75 8.19
CA LYS A 33 6.04 -0.45 8.78
C LYS A 33 4.83 0.46 8.74
N SER A 34 4.21 0.65 9.89
CA SER A 34 3.02 1.49 10.04
C SER A 34 3.41 2.90 10.46
N PHE A 35 2.90 3.88 9.73
CA PHE A 35 3.09 5.31 9.99
C PHE A 35 1.72 5.94 10.25
N SER A 36 1.23 5.81 11.48
CA SER A 36 -0.11 6.26 11.88
C SER A 36 -0.34 7.73 11.53
N GLY A 37 -1.44 8.00 10.84
CA GLY A 37 -1.80 9.35 10.42
C GLY A 37 -1.01 9.90 9.23
N ALA A 38 -0.09 9.12 8.65
CA ALA A 38 0.73 9.58 7.54
C ALA A 38 -0.12 9.97 6.33
N ARG A 39 0.26 11.07 5.72
CA ARG A 39 -0.25 11.51 4.42
C ARG A 39 0.75 11.15 3.33
N ILE A 40 0.35 11.25 2.09
CA ILE A 40 1.20 10.87 0.94
C ILE A 40 2.52 11.64 0.96
N ALA A 41 2.48 12.94 1.22
CA ALA A 41 3.69 13.78 1.29
C ALA A 41 4.68 13.34 2.39
N ASP A 42 4.18 12.79 3.49
CA ASP A 42 5.04 12.33 4.59
C ASP A 42 5.85 11.09 4.20
N MET A 43 5.33 10.28 3.27
CA MET A 43 5.95 9.03 2.86
C MET A 43 7.31 9.23 2.21
N GLU A 44 7.54 10.34 1.53
CA GLU A 44 8.85 10.66 0.96
C GLU A 44 9.96 10.60 2.03
N ASN A 45 9.69 11.15 3.20
CA ASN A 45 10.65 11.13 4.31
C ASN A 45 10.63 9.81 5.09
N TYR A 46 9.47 9.23 5.33
CA TYR A 46 9.34 8.00 6.12
C TYR A 46 9.94 6.79 5.40
N LEU A 47 9.94 6.78 4.08
CA LEU A 47 10.51 5.70 3.29
C LEU A 47 12.04 5.75 3.19
N LYS A 48 12.67 6.90 3.39
CA LYS A 48 14.13 7.04 3.29
C LYS A 48 14.92 6.02 4.12
N PRO A 49 14.62 5.81 5.41
CA PRO A 49 15.33 4.80 6.20
C PRO A 49 15.15 3.37 5.69
N LEU A 50 13.98 3.07 5.12
CA LEU A 50 13.69 1.76 4.54
C LEU A 50 14.47 1.56 3.24
N LEU A 51 14.48 2.57 2.38
CA LEU A 51 15.16 2.55 1.08
C LEU A 51 16.69 2.46 1.23
N ARG A 52 17.27 3.04 2.29
CA ARG A 52 18.70 2.91 2.60
C ARG A 52 19.13 1.47 2.90
N LYS A 53 18.21 0.59 3.23
CA LYS A 53 18.46 -0.84 3.41
C LYS A 53 18.45 -1.61 2.08
N GLU A 54 18.22 -0.93 0.97
CA GLU A 54 18.17 -1.49 -0.38
C GLU A 54 17.24 -2.72 -0.45
N PRO A 55 15.95 -2.55 -0.09
CA PRO A 55 15.02 -3.67 -0.13
C PRO A 55 14.78 -4.16 -1.55
N ASP A 56 14.47 -5.44 -1.68
CA ASP A 56 14.11 -6.05 -2.97
C ASP A 56 12.74 -5.58 -3.45
N ALA A 57 11.82 -5.34 -2.51
CA ALA A 57 10.48 -4.83 -2.82
C ALA A 57 9.90 -3.97 -1.70
N ILE A 58 9.06 -3.02 -2.09
CA ILE A 58 8.19 -2.25 -1.18
C ILE A 58 6.76 -2.28 -1.73
N ILE A 59 5.81 -2.60 -0.87
CA ILE A 59 4.38 -2.36 -1.11
C ILE A 59 4.00 -1.11 -0.33
N LEU A 60 3.47 -0.10 -1.03
CA LEU A 60 3.04 1.16 -0.44
C LEU A 60 1.53 1.24 -0.38
N HIS A 61 0.98 1.41 0.83
CA HIS A 61 -0.44 1.69 1.06
C HIS A 61 -0.59 3.02 1.78
N VAL A 62 -1.06 4.03 1.08
CA VAL A 62 -1.22 5.40 1.57
C VAL A 62 -2.34 6.12 0.82
N GLY A 63 -2.87 7.17 1.40
CA GLY A 63 -3.92 8.00 0.82
C GLY A 63 -5.22 8.04 1.64
N THR A 64 -5.37 7.13 2.61
CA THR A 64 -6.54 7.07 3.48
C THR A 64 -6.76 8.37 4.24
N ASN A 65 -5.69 9.04 4.66
CA ASN A 65 -5.77 10.31 5.38
C ASN A 65 -5.93 11.52 4.44
N ASN A 66 -5.53 11.40 3.17
CA ASN A 66 -5.67 12.47 2.18
C ASN A 66 -7.07 12.54 1.59
N ILE A 67 -7.75 11.42 1.42
CA ILE A 67 -9.02 11.35 0.69
C ILE A 67 -10.15 12.15 1.34
N ARG A 68 -10.01 12.52 2.61
CA ARG A 68 -10.98 13.33 3.34
C ARG A 68 -11.11 14.74 2.78
N ASP A 69 -10.00 15.37 2.47
CA ASP A 69 -9.91 16.80 2.16
C ASP A 69 -9.30 17.09 0.78
N GLU A 70 -8.79 16.07 0.09
CA GLU A 70 -8.23 16.21 -1.24
C GLU A 70 -9.13 15.53 -2.29
N SER A 71 -9.05 16.00 -3.54
CA SER A 71 -9.79 15.39 -4.64
C SER A 71 -9.25 13.98 -4.96
N PRO A 72 -10.09 13.08 -5.50
CA PRO A 72 -9.63 11.77 -5.96
C PRO A 72 -8.44 11.85 -6.92
N ARG A 73 -8.45 12.81 -7.82
CA ARG A 73 -7.38 13.03 -8.80
C ARG A 73 -6.09 13.45 -8.12
N SER A 74 -6.15 14.41 -7.19
CA SER A 74 -4.98 14.86 -6.42
C SER A 74 -4.34 13.72 -5.64
N VAL A 75 -5.15 12.91 -4.97
CA VAL A 75 -4.67 11.72 -4.24
C VAL A 75 -3.94 10.75 -5.16
N ALA A 76 -4.53 10.43 -6.31
CA ALA A 76 -3.92 9.52 -7.27
C ALA A 76 -2.62 10.07 -7.86
N GLU A 77 -2.59 11.35 -8.22
CA GLU A 77 -1.39 12.03 -8.75
C GLU A 77 -0.25 12.03 -7.72
N ASP A 78 -0.55 12.35 -6.48
CA ASP A 78 0.46 12.42 -5.42
C ASP A 78 1.07 11.05 -5.13
N ILE A 79 0.27 9.99 -5.10
CA ILE A 79 0.78 8.61 -4.94
C ILE A 79 1.72 8.26 -6.09
N VAL A 80 1.31 8.51 -7.32
CA VAL A 80 2.10 8.20 -8.51
C VAL A 80 3.39 9.01 -8.55
N ASN A 81 3.37 10.26 -8.15
CA ASN A 81 4.56 11.12 -8.11
C ASN A 81 5.57 10.60 -7.09
N VAL A 82 5.15 10.23 -5.88
CA VAL A 82 6.03 9.65 -4.85
C VAL A 82 6.67 8.36 -5.36
N VAL A 83 5.87 7.46 -5.92
CA VAL A 83 6.37 6.16 -6.43
C VAL A 83 7.31 6.35 -7.61
N THR A 84 7.01 7.27 -8.52
CA THR A 84 7.87 7.58 -9.66
C THR A 84 9.24 8.09 -9.19
N GLN A 85 9.25 8.97 -8.20
CA GLN A 85 10.49 9.50 -7.64
C GLN A 85 11.34 8.40 -6.98
N ILE A 86 10.69 7.51 -6.22
CA ILE A 86 11.37 6.38 -5.58
C ILE A 86 11.97 5.44 -6.64
N GLN A 87 11.23 5.15 -7.70
CA GLN A 87 11.72 4.29 -8.79
C GLN A 87 12.93 4.88 -9.50
N GLN A 88 12.96 6.19 -9.69
CA GLN A 88 14.10 6.87 -10.30
C GLN A 88 15.34 6.81 -9.40
N ASP A 89 15.17 7.01 -8.10
CA ASP A 89 16.25 7.03 -7.13
C ASP A 89 16.73 5.63 -6.72
N PHE A 90 15.83 4.64 -6.76
CA PHE A 90 16.08 3.25 -6.33
C PHE A 90 15.57 2.24 -7.37
N PRO A 91 16.19 2.20 -8.56
CA PRO A 91 15.66 1.39 -9.67
C PRO A 91 15.71 -0.13 -9.43
N SER A 92 16.50 -0.59 -8.46
CA SER A 92 16.61 -2.02 -8.12
C SER A 92 15.51 -2.50 -7.18
N THR A 93 14.78 -1.60 -6.52
CA THR A 93 13.67 -1.94 -5.63
C THR A 93 12.38 -2.07 -6.45
N ARG A 94 11.74 -3.23 -6.38
CA ARG A 94 10.41 -3.42 -6.96
C ARG A 94 9.38 -2.67 -6.12
N LEU A 95 8.59 -1.82 -6.76
CA LEU A 95 7.54 -1.05 -6.10
C LEU A 95 6.17 -1.52 -6.55
N ALA A 96 5.26 -1.67 -5.59
CA ALA A 96 3.85 -1.87 -5.85
C ALA A 96 3.00 -0.92 -5.01
N ILE A 97 1.96 -0.42 -5.62
CA ILE A 97 0.96 0.44 -4.98
C ILE A 97 -0.21 -0.44 -4.59
N SER A 98 -0.62 -0.37 -3.33
CA SER A 98 -1.85 -0.97 -2.85
C SER A 98 -2.99 0.04 -2.99
N PRO A 99 -4.12 -0.32 -3.61
CA PRO A 99 -5.23 0.62 -3.79
C PRO A 99 -5.84 1.02 -2.45
N LEU A 100 -6.53 2.16 -2.42
CA LEU A 100 -7.25 2.60 -1.24
C LEU A 100 -8.38 1.62 -0.92
N LEU A 101 -8.59 1.37 0.37
CA LEU A 101 -9.59 0.43 0.87
C LEU A 101 -10.89 1.17 1.25
N PRO A 102 -12.04 0.49 1.23
CA PRO A 102 -13.30 1.08 1.63
C PRO A 102 -13.31 1.44 3.12
N ARG A 103 -14.20 2.35 3.49
CA ARG A 103 -14.39 2.85 4.84
C ARG A 103 -15.86 2.75 5.24
N SER A 104 -16.12 2.53 6.54
CA SER A 104 -17.48 2.57 7.08
C SER A 104 -17.69 3.68 8.13
N ASP A 105 -16.63 4.38 8.52
CA ASP A 105 -16.73 5.56 9.39
C ASP A 105 -17.33 6.78 8.67
N ASN A 106 -17.16 6.85 7.37
CA ASN A 106 -17.77 7.87 6.51
C ASN A 106 -18.02 7.28 5.12
N LEU A 107 -19.25 6.87 4.86
CA LEU A 107 -19.62 6.18 3.63
C LEU A 107 -19.51 7.06 2.37
N GLU A 108 -19.64 8.39 2.53
CA GLU A 108 -19.51 9.33 1.40
C GLU A 108 -18.10 9.30 0.79
N LEU A 109 -17.10 8.96 1.59
CA LEU A 109 -15.72 8.83 1.10
C LEU A 109 -15.52 7.64 0.15
N ASN A 110 -16.39 6.65 0.18
CA ASN A 110 -16.23 5.46 -0.66
C ASN A 110 -16.36 5.75 -2.15
N ASP A 111 -17.18 6.73 -2.54
CA ASP A 111 -17.27 7.16 -3.94
C ASP A 111 -15.98 7.86 -4.39
N LYS A 112 -15.40 8.70 -3.52
CA LYS A 112 -14.09 9.32 -3.74
C LYS A 112 -12.98 8.26 -3.84
N ILE A 113 -13.00 7.25 -2.97
CA ILE A 113 -12.04 6.15 -2.98
C ILE A 113 -12.12 5.36 -4.29
N LYS A 114 -13.31 5.01 -4.74
CA LYS A 114 -13.51 4.31 -6.01
C LYS A 114 -12.99 5.13 -7.19
N GLU A 115 -13.27 6.41 -7.21
CA GLU A 115 -12.79 7.33 -8.26
C GLU A 115 -11.27 7.46 -8.21
N ALA A 116 -10.68 7.65 -7.03
CA ALA A 116 -9.23 7.71 -6.86
C ALA A 116 -8.55 6.43 -7.36
N ASN A 117 -9.08 5.27 -7.01
CA ASN A 117 -8.55 3.98 -7.46
C ASN A 117 -8.66 3.81 -8.99
N LYS A 118 -9.73 4.29 -9.60
CA LYS A 118 -9.92 4.27 -11.05
C LYS A 118 -8.88 5.14 -11.76
N ILE A 119 -8.65 6.36 -11.27
CA ILE A 119 -7.65 7.28 -11.81
C ILE A 119 -6.24 6.70 -11.59
N LEU A 120 -5.98 6.17 -10.40
CA LEU A 120 -4.71 5.53 -10.04
C LEU A 120 -4.39 4.36 -10.99
N LYS A 121 -5.37 3.53 -11.30
CA LYS A 121 -5.23 2.43 -12.26
C LYS A 121 -4.82 2.94 -13.64
N SER A 122 -5.45 4.01 -14.11
CA SER A 122 -5.12 4.64 -15.40
C SER A 122 -3.70 5.19 -15.42
N PHE A 123 -3.29 5.89 -14.37
CA PHE A 123 -1.93 6.44 -14.26
C PHE A 123 -0.87 5.34 -14.19
N CYS A 124 -1.09 4.30 -13.40
CA CYS A 124 -0.17 3.19 -13.28
C CYS A 124 0.00 2.47 -14.63
N SER A 125 -1.10 2.24 -15.33
CA SER A 125 -1.07 1.60 -16.65
C SER A 125 -0.29 2.43 -17.66
N SER A 126 -0.49 3.74 -17.71
CA SER A 126 0.20 4.63 -18.66
C SER A 126 1.69 4.84 -18.34
N ARG A 127 2.09 4.69 -17.08
CA ARG A 127 3.46 4.97 -16.62
C ARG A 127 4.26 3.71 -16.30
N GLY A 128 3.71 2.53 -16.54
CA GLY A 128 4.39 1.27 -16.25
C GLY A 128 4.61 0.99 -14.76
N LEU A 129 3.73 1.53 -13.90
CA LEU A 129 3.76 1.29 -12.46
C LEU A 129 2.88 0.09 -12.10
N THR A 130 3.23 -0.60 -11.03
CA THR A 130 2.47 -1.75 -10.53
C THR A 130 1.43 -1.30 -9.52
N LEU A 131 0.15 -1.49 -9.87
CA LEU A 131 -0.98 -1.38 -8.94
C LEU A 131 -1.44 -2.79 -8.59
N LEU A 132 -1.48 -3.12 -7.30
CA LEU A 132 -1.93 -4.43 -6.85
C LEU A 132 -3.43 -4.58 -7.09
N ARG A 133 -3.83 -5.78 -7.48
CA ARG A 133 -5.23 -6.15 -7.57
C ARG A 133 -5.70 -6.66 -6.21
N VAL A 134 -6.50 -5.86 -5.53
CA VAL A 134 -7.11 -6.20 -4.25
C VAL A 134 -8.59 -6.48 -4.49
N THR A 135 -9.02 -7.69 -4.22
CA THR A 135 -10.39 -8.15 -4.45
C THR A 135 -11.01 -8.65 -3.15
N ASN A 136 -12.36 -8.62 -3.09
CA ASN A 136 -13.14 -9.17 -1.99
C ASN A 136 -12.96 -8.45 -0.65
N ILE A 137 -12.42 -7.25 -0.63
CA ILE A 137 -12.39 -6.40 0.57
C ILE A 137 -13.53 -5.41 0.50
N ASP A 138 -14.51 -5.62 1.35
CA ASP A 138 -15.72 -4.79 1.50
C ASP A 138 -15.88 -4.29 2.94
N LEU A 139 -17.00 -3.66 3.24
CA LEU A 139 -17.26 -3.10 4.57
C LEU A 139 -17.29 -4.16 5.70
N THR A 140 -17.54 -5.43 5.38
CA THR A 140 -17.49 -6.52 6.36
C THR A 140 -16.06 -6.88 6.78
N CYS A 141 -15.07 -6.37 6.07
CA CYS A 141 -13.65 -6.55 6.34
C CYS A 141 -13.07 -5.50 7.30
N LEU A 142 -13.88 -4.57 7.76
CA LEU A 142 -13.47 -3.47 8.63
C LEU A 142 -13.80 -3.74 10.10
N ASN A 143 -13.00 -3.15 11.00
CA ASN A 143 -13.30 -3.16 12.42
C ASN A 143 -14.47 -2.21 12.76
N ARG A 144 -14.88 -2.17 14.04
CA ARG A 144 -16.01 -1.34 14.49
C ARG A 144 -15.81 0.16 14.25
N ARG A 145 -14.57 0.64 14.22
CA ARG A 145 -14.25 2.05 13.93
C ARG A 145 -14.33 2.39 12.44
N GLY A 146 -14.40 1.38 11.57
CA GLY A 146 -14.64 1.53 10.15
C GLY A 146 -13.49 2.06 9.32
N VAL A 147 -12.29 2.17 9.87
CA VAL A 147 -11.09 2.65 9.18
C VAL A 147 -10.04 1.56 9.05
N HIS A 148 -9.91 0.67 10.03
CA HIS A 148 -8.94 -0.40 10.05
C HIS A 148 -9.55 -1.74 9.61
N LEU A 149 -8.75 -2.58 8.98
CA LEU A 149 -9.16 -3.94 8.66
C LEU A 149 -9.36 -4.76 9.94
N ASN A 150 -10.39 -5.60 9.92
CA ASN A 150 -10.56 -6.67 10.89
C ASN A 150 -9.72 -7.90 10.48
N ARG A 151 -9.85 -9.00 11.24
CA ARG A 151 -9.11 -10.23 10.96
C ARG A 151 -9.36 -10.79 9.56
N LYS A 152 -10.62 -10.79 9.11
CA LYS A 152 -11.00 -11.23 7.76
C LYS A 152 -10.34 -10.36 6.68
N GLY A 153 -10.44 -9.04 6.83
CA GLY A 153 -9.84 -8.10 5.88
C GLY A 153 -8.32 -8.20 5.83
N SER A 154 -7.66 -8.30 6.98
CA SER A 154 -6.20 -8.48 7.06
C SER A 154 -5.74 -9.75 6.37
N SER A 155 -6.48 -10.85 6.54
CA SER A 155 -6.19 -12.14 5.89
C SER A 155 -6.31 -12.05 4.37
N LEU A 156 -7.38 -11.44 3.86
CA LEU A 156 -7.59 -11.25 2.42
C LEU A 156 -6.52 -10.36 1.80
N LEU A 157 -6.16 -9.27 2.46
CA LEU A 157 -5.12 -8.36 1.98
C LEU A 157 -3.74 -9.02 1.99
N SER A 158 -3.42 -9.77 3.04
CA SER A 158 -2.18 -10.55 3.13
C SER A 158 -2.04 -11.52 1.95
N ASN A 159 -3.12 -12.18 1.54
CA ASN A 159 -3.10 -13.06 0.38
C ASN A 159 -2.78 -12.31 -0.92
N CYS A 160 -3.36 -11.12 -1.10
CA CYS A 160 -3.05 -10.27 -2.26
C CYS A 160 -1.57 -9.86 -2.28
N TYR A 161 -1.02 -9.49 -1.14
CA TYR A 161 0.39 -9.12 -1.00
C TYR A 161 1.32 -10.33 -1.24
N ALA A 162 0.96 -11.49 -0.69
CA ALA A 162 1.71 -12.71 -0.90
C ALA A 162 1.80 -13.09 -2.39
N ASP A 163 0.73 -12.93 -3.13
CA ASP A 163 0.70 -13.20 -4.58
C ASP A 163 1.67 -12.30 -5.36
N PHE A 164 1.71 -11.02 -5.03
CA PHE A 164 2.70 -10.10 -5.61
C PHE A 164 4.14 -10.50 -5.25
N LEU A 165 4.37 -10.90 -4.00
CA LEU A 165 5.71 -11.26 -3.52
C LEU A 165 6.21 -12.60 -4.09
N LYS A 166 5.32 -13.47 -4.55
CA LYS A 166 5.67 -14.72 -5.25
C LYS A 166 6.07 -14.48 -6.71
N SER A 167 5.48 -13.47 -7.36
CA SER A 167 5.86 -13.09 -8.72
C SER A 167 7.25 -12.43 -8.69
N ASN A 168 8.13 -12.85 -9.54
CA ASN A 168 9.51 -12.31 -9.61
C ASN A 168 9.56 -10.97 -10.33
#